data_7db5441b20460ea10ad796e01a3821b8
#
_entry.id   7db5441b20460ea10ad796e01a3821b8
#
_cell.length_a   1.000
_cell.length_b   1.000
_cell.length_c   1.000
_cell.angle_alpha   90.00
_cell.angle_beta   90.00
_cell.angle_gamma   90.00
#
_symmetry.space_group_name_H-M   'P 1'
#
loop_
_entity.id
_entity.type
_entity.pdbx_description
1 polymer ?
#
loop_
_entity_poly.entity_id
_entity_poly.type
_entity_poly.pdbx_seq_one_letter_code
_entity_poly.pdbx_strand_id
1 'polypeptide(L)'
;MIRLPSVPMVLRQLFKKPATNFFPAKNLPPSITEFLEAVKAGNATINPPIPTPARYRGKIVYDRDSCIGCKICIRVCPANAIEFIPETKRVRIWVTQCVFCAQCNDVCPKGSLHMSSEFLLATEDRFNEDLI
;
A
#
# COMPACT_ATOMS: atom_id res chain seq x y z
N MET A 1 1.16 -47.09 14.88
CA MET A 1 0.33 -45.95 15.33
C MET A 1 1.02 -44.66 14.95
N ILE A 2 0.49 -43.95 13.97
CA ILE A 2 1.03 -42.63 13.54
C ILE A 2 0.60 -41.61 14.60
N ARG A 3 1.53 -41.21 15.47
CA ARG A 3 1.31 -40.06 16.36
C ARG A 3 1.40 -38.78 15.53
N LEU A 4 0.28 -38.13 15.28
CA LEU A 4 0.23 -36.80 14.68
C LEU A 4 0.37 -35.77 15.81
N PRO A 5 1.58 -35.23 16.06
CA PRO A 5 1.83 -34.31 17.17
C PRO A 5 1.05 -32.99 17.03
N SER A 6 0.55 -32.70 15.81
CA SER A 6 -0.26 -31.52 15.50
C SER A 6 -1.71 -31.58 15.98
N VAL A 7 -2.28 -32.79 16.15
CA VAL A 7 -3.69 -32.97 16.54
C VAL A 7 -4.05 -32.25 17.85
N PRO A 8 -3.31 -32.44 18.97
CA PRO A 8 -3.64 -31.73 20.21
C PRO A 8 -3.46 -30.22 20.10
N MET A 9 -2.56 -29.77 19.24
CA MET A 9 -2.35 -28.34 18.98
C MET A 9 -3.56 -27.73 18.25
N VAL A 10 -4.08 -28.39 17.22
CA VAL A 10 -5.27 -27.97 16.47
C VAL A 10 -6.51 -27.97 17.36
N LEU A 11 -6.72 -29.03 18.15
CA LEU A 11 -7.84 -29.08 19.11
C LEU A 11 -7.77 -27.96 20.14
N ARG A 12 -6.58 -27.61 20.62
CA ARG A 12 -6.39 -26.47 21.52
C ARG A 12 -6.72 -25.12 20.89
N GLN A 13 -6.51 -24.99 19.57
CA GLN A 13 -6.87 -23.76 18.84
C GLN A 13 -8.37 -23.56 18.75
N LEU A 14 -9.18 -24.63 18.75
CA LEU A 14 -10.63 -24.56 18.69
C LEU A 14 -11.23 -23.73 19.85
N PHE A 15 -10.58 -23.73 21.00
CA PHE A 15 -11.00 -23.02 22.22
C PHE A 15 -10.28 -21.69 22.45
N LYS A 16 -9.38 -21.29 21.54
CA LYS A 16 -8.73 -19.97 21.62
C LYS A 16 -9.59 -18.91 20.95
N LYS A 17 -9.56 -17.72 21.50
CA LYS A 17 -10.16 -16.55 20.82
C LYS A 17 -9.47 -16.39 19.45
N PRO A 18 -10.25 -16.05 18.39
CA PRO A 18 -9.68 -15.76 17.09
C PRO A 18 -8.59 -14.68 17.19
N ALA A 19 -7.46 -14.88 16.52
CA ALA A 19 -6.38 -13.89 16.44
C ALA A 19 -6.69 -12.79 15.42
N THR A 20 -7.74 -13.00 14.60
CA THR A 20 -8.21 -12.03 13.61
C THR A 20 -8.76 -10.79 14.30
N ASN A 21 -8.32 -9.63 13.86
CA ASN A 21 -8.86 -8.37 14.31
C ASN A 21 -10.24 -8.16 13.68
N PHE A 22 -11.26 -7.86 14.51
CA PHE A 22 -12.61 -7.51 14.03
C PHE A 22 -12.68 -6.11 13.39
N PHE A 23 -11.57 -5.43 13.29
CA PHE A 23 -11.47 -4.22 12.50
C PHE A 23 -11.58 -4.56 10.99
N PRO A 24 -12.36 -3.83 10.18
CA PRO A 24 -13.16 -2.66 10.53
C PRO A 24 -14.58 -2.96 11.04
N ALA A 25 -15.03 -4.21 11.05
CA ALA A 25 -16.40 -4.61 11.36
C ALA A 25 -16.93 -4.07 12.71
N LYS A 26 -16.06 -3.96 13.72
CA LYS A 26 -16.40 -3.40 15.03
C LYS A 26 -16.82 -1.92 14.98
N ASN A 27 -16.33 -1.21 13.97
CA ASN A 27 -16.52 0.24 13.84
C ASN A 27 -17.47 0.61 12.70
N LEU A 28 -18.05 -0.39 12.03
CA LEU A 28 -19.04 -0.15 10.97
C LEU A 28 -20.39 0.21 11.57
N PRO A 29 -21.09 1.22 11.02
CA PRO A 29 -22.46 1.52 11.40
C PRO A 29 -23.39 0.37 10.96
N PRO A 30 -24.52 0.14 11.64
CA PRO A 30 -25.48 -0.90 11.27
C PRO A 30 -26.05 -0.74 9.85
N SER A 31 -26.21 0.50 9.41
CA SER A 31 -26.65 0.86 8.06
C SER A 31 -25.75 1.96 7.51
N ILE A 32 -25.11 1.70 6.38
CA ILE A 32 -24.22 2.68 5.70
C ILE A 32 -25.06 3.80 5.09
N THR A 33 -26.23 3.50 4.54
CA THR A 33 -27.12 4.48 3.92
C THR A 33 -27.62 5.51 4.92
N GLU A 34 -28.13 5.06 6.06
CA GLU A 34 -28.58 5.94 7.15
C GLU A 34 -27.43 6.78 7.72
N PHE A 35 -26.24 6.19 7.84
CA PHE A 35 -25.06 6.93 8.28
C PHE A 35 -24.66 8.03 7.30
N LEU A 36 -24.70 7.76 5.99
CA LEU A 36 -24.39 8.78 4.97
C LEU A 36 -25.43 9.90 4.92
N GLU A 37 -26.70 9.58 5.14
CA GLU A 37 -27.78 10.57 5.28
C GLU A 37 -27.57 11.45 6.52
N ALA A 38 -27.20 10.85 7.65
CA ALA A 38 -26.85 11.59 8.87
C ALA A 38 -25.64 12.49 8.68
N VAL A 39 -24.62 12.07 7.91
CA VAL A 39 -23.48 12.90 7.56
C VAL A 39 -23.89 14.06 6.68
N LYS A 40 -24.74 13.84 5.66
CA LYS A 40 -25.28 14.92 4.82
C LYS A 40 -26.12 15.93 5.61
N ALA A 41 -26.85 15.48 6.61
CA ALA A 41 -27.63 16.31 7.51
C ALA A 41 -26.78 17.04 8.59
N GLY A 42 -25.47 16.78 8.66
CA GLY A 42 -24.57 17.36 9.66
C GLY A 42 -24.66 16.75 11.06
N ASN A 43 -25.44 15.65 11.21
CA ASN A 43 -25.66 14.97 12.49
C ASN A 43 -24.61 13.91 12.82
N ALA A 44 -23.75 13.57 11.85
CA ALA A 44 -22.66 12.62 12.02
C ALA A 44 -21.40 13.09 11.26
N THR A 45 -20.23 12.68 11.71
CA THR A 45 -18.96 12.96 11.07
C THR A 45 -18.30 11.66 10.64
N ILE A 46 -17.65 11.69 9.46
CA ILE A 46 -16.81 10.57 9.03
C ILE A 46 -15.57 10.57 9.91
N ASN A 47 -15.28 9.43 10.54
CA ASN A 47 -14.05 9.30 11.32
C ASN A 47 -12.82 9.56 10.44
N PRO A 48 -11.80 10.24 10.96
CA PRO A 48 -10.56 10.42 10.24
C PRO A 48 -9.93 9.07 9.89
N PRO A 49 -9.23 8.96 8.76
CA PRO A 49 -8.54 7.74 8.40
C PRO A 49 -7.56 7.33 9.48
N ILE A 50 -7.40 6.03 9.68
CA ILE A 50 -6.45 5.49 10.65
C ILE A 50 -5.04 5.98 10.27
N PRO A 51 -4.29 6.55 11.23
CA PRO A 51 -2.94 7.00 10.94
C PRO A 51 -2.08 5.83 10.47
N THR A 52 -1.42 6.00 9.35
CA THR A 52 -0.49 5.00 8.83
C THR A 52 0.74 4.90 9.72
N PRO A 53 1.29 3.69 9.95
CA PRO A 53 2.50 3.54 10.73
C PRO A 53 3.70 4.25 10.06
N ALA A 54 4.68 4.69 10.87
CA ALA A 54 5.82 5.47 10.39
C ALA A 54 6.65 4.79 9.29
N ARG A 55 6.61 3.44 9.21
CA ARG A 55 7.31 2.65 8.18
C ARG A 55 6.36 2.11 7.11
N TYR A 56 5.22 2.77 6.92
CA TYR A 56 4.28 2.37 5.90
C TYR A 56 4.87 2.56 4.49
N ARG A 57 4.57 1.61 3.60
CA ARG A 57 5.01 1.62 2.21
C ARG A 57 3.81 1.80 1.31
N GLY A 58 3.35 3.04 1.18
CA GLY A 58 2.27 3.40 0.25
C GLY A 58 2.78 3.66 -1.16
N LYS A 59 2.09 4.49 -1.92
CA LYS A 59 2.48 4.87 -3.29
C LYS A 59 3.90 5.41 -3.33
N ILE A 60 4.68 4.96 -4.28
CA ILE A 60 5.98 5.55 -4.55
C ILE A 60 5.81 6.94 -5.19
N VAL A 61 6.53 7.90 -4.66
CA VAL A 61 6.57 9.28 -5.19
C VAL A 61 7.94 9.52 -5.81
N TYR A 62 7.95 10.13 -6.98
CA TYR A 62 9.13 10.42 -7.75
C TYR A 62 9.29 11.92 -7.99
N ASP A 63 10.35 12.47 -7.43
CA ASP A 63 10.78 13.84 -7.72
C ASP A 63 11.70 13.86 -8.95
N ARG A 64 11.14 14.41 -10.03
CA ARG A 64 11.85 14.50 -11.32
C ARG A 64 13.02 15.47 -11.29
N ASP A 65 12.94 16.53 -10.51
CA ASP A 65 13.92 17.63 -10.52
C ASP A 65 15.22 17.22 -9.83
N SER A 66 15.14 16.47 -8.76
CA SER A 66 16.31 15.95 -8.03
C SER A 66 16.95 14.72 -8.71
N CYS A 67 16.28 14.09 -9.67
CA CYS A 67 16.76 12.89 -10.34
C CYS A 67 17.91 13.19 -11.31
N ILE A 68 19.02 12.44 -11.21
CA ILE A 68 20.19 12.54 -12.08
C ILE A 68 20.24 11.49 -13.20
N GLY A 69 19.24 10.60 -13.31
CA GLY A 69 19.19 9.57 -14.33
C GLY A 69 20.23 8.46 -14.21
N CYS A 70 20.74 8.16 -13.01
CA CYS A 70 21.82 7.18 -12.78
C CYS A 70 21.44 5.71 -13.02
N LYS A 71 20.14 5.39 -13.20
CA LYS A 71 19.60 4.06 -13.51
C LYS A 71 19.79 2.98 -12.43
N ILE A 72 20.24 3.34 -11.22
CA ILE A 72 20.43 2.38 -10.14
C ILE A 72 19.10 1.76 -9.71
N CYS A 73 18.04 2.59 -9.61
CA CYS A 73 16.69 2.15 -9.26
C CYS A 73 16.14 1.08 -10.22
N ILE A 74 16.47 1.14 -11.52
CA ILE A 74 16.06 0.16 -12.52
C ILE A 74 16.70 -1.20 -12.23
N ARG A 75 18.01 -1.21 -11.90
CA ARG A 75 18.77 -2.45 -11.65
C ARG A 75 18.32 -3.20 -10.40
N VAL A 76 17.81 -2.50 -9.39
CA VAL A 76 17.36 -3.11 -8.14
C VAL A 76 15.87 -3.41 -8.10
N CYS A 77 15.11 -2.98 -9.11
CA CYS A 77 13.68 -3.20 -9.14
C CYS A 77 13.33 -4.68 -9.44
N PRO A 78 12.76 -5.44 -8.49
CA PRO A 78 12.45 -6.85 -8.71
C PRO A 78 11.29 -7.08 -9.67
N ALA A 79 10.42 -6.05 -9.83
CA ALA A 79 9.23 -6.11 -10.68
C ALA A 79 9.45 -5.49 -12.07
N ASN A 80 10.64 -4.97 -12.38
CA ASN A 80 10.92 -4.20 -13.60
C ASN A 80 9.91 -3.05 -13.84
N ALA A 81 9.42 -2.46 -12.76
CA ALA A 81 8.41 -1.40 -12.79
C ALA A 81 8.98 -0.01 -13.12
N ILE A 82 10.29 0.11 -13.40
CA ILE A 82 10.97 1.38 -13.64
C ILE A 82 11.64 1.34 -15.01
N GLU A 83 11.29 2.30 -15.84
CA GLU A 83 11.79 2.44 -17.21
C GLU A 83 12.60 3.73 -17.36
N PHE A 84 13.65 3.72 -18.18
CA PHE A 84 14.44 4.91 -18.48
C PHE A 84 13.92 5.59 -19.75
N ILE A 85 13.72 6.90 -19.68
CA ILE A 85 13.31 7.74 -20.81
C ILE A 85 14.54 8.49 -21.33
N PRO A 86 15.09 8.09 -22.50
CA PRO A 86 16.32 8.70 -23.03
C PRO A 86 16.22 10.19 -23.31
N GLU A 87 15.06 10.65 -23.78
CA GLU A 87 14.81 12.03 -24.21
C GLU A 87 14.95 13.01 -23.04
N THR A 88 14.44 12.65 -21.89
CA THR A 88 14.46 13.49 -20.68
C THR A 88 15.59 13.13 -19.74
N LYS A 89 16.29 12.00 -19.97
CA LYS A 89 17.27 11.38 -19.06
C LYS A 89 16.68 11.14 -17.65
N ARG A 90 15.41 10.80 -17.58
CA ARG A 90 14.63 10.57 -16.36
C ARG A 90 14.09 9.14 -16.36
N VAL A 91 13.42 8.76 -15.29
CA VAL A 91 12.75 7.46 -15.19
C VAL A 91 11.24 7.64 -15.18
N ARG A 92 10.54 6.61 -15.62
CA ARG A 92 9.09 6.44 -15.48
C ARG A 92 8.85 5.26 -14.57
N ILE A 93 7.86 5.34 -13.71
CA ILE A 93 7.53 4.29 -12.75
C ILE A 93 6.10 3.82 -13.03
N TRP A 94 5.96 2.53 -13.32
CA TRP A 94 4.68 1.87 -13.50
C TRP A 94 4.18 1.39 -12.13
N VAL A 95 3.36 2.19 -11.45
CA VAL A 95 2.85 1.87 -10.11
C VAL A 95 2.03 0.59 -10.14
N THR A 96 1.32 0.30 -11.23
CA THR A 96 0.57 -0.94 -11.45
C THR A 96 1.42 -2.21 -11.43
N GLN A 97 2.73 -2.10 -11.69
CA GLN A 97 3.67 -3.22 -11.63
C GLN A 97 4.50 -3.21 -10.34
N CYS A 98 4.45 -2.10 -9.59
CA CYS A 98 5.26 -1.90 -8.41
C CYS A 98 4.80 -2.81 -7.26
N VAL A 99 5.75 -3.51 -6.63
CA VAL A 99 5.50 -4.36 -5.44
C VAL A 99 5.77 -3.61 -4.12
N PHE A 100 5.96 -2.30 -4.17
CA PHE A 100 6.16 -1.42 -3.01
C PHE A 100 7.27 -1.89 -2.05
N CYS A 101 8.34 -2.50 -2.57
CA CYS A 101 9.45 -3.02 -1.76
C CYS A 101 10.39 -1.95 -1.20
N ALA A 102 10.32 -0.71 -1.70
CA ALA A 102 11.14 0.45 -1.33
C ALA A 102 12.64 0.35 -1.65
N GLN A 103 13.13 -0.72 -2.30
CA GLN A 103 14.56 -0.86 -2.63
C GLN A 103 15.10 0.30 -3.48
N CYS A 104 14.31 0.80 -4.42
CA CYS A 104 14.69 1.94 -5.25
C CYS A 104 14.85 3.23 -4.44
N ASN A 105 14.05 3.40 -3.37
CA ASN A 105 14.19 4.50 -2.42
C ASN A 105 15.51 4.39 -1.65
N ASP A 106 15.82 3.20 -1.12
CA ASP A 106 17.00 2.98 -0.26
C ASP A 106 18.32 3.17 -1.01
N VAL A 107 18.34 2.89 -2.33
CA VAL A 107 19.56 3.02 -3.16
C VAL A 107 19.69 4.34 -3.91
N CYS A 108 18.68 5.22 -3.83
CA CYS A 108 18.71 6.48 -4.58
C CYS A 108 19.68 7.49 -3.96
N PRO A 109 20.81 7.84 -4.63
CA PRO A 109 21.83 8.72 -4.05
C PRO A 109 21.35 10.17 -3.88
N LYS A 110 20.27 10.54 -4.56
CA LYS A 110 19.66 11.88 -4.49
C LYS A 110 18.36 11.93 -3.71
N GLY A 111 17.86 10.78 -3.21
CA GLY A 111 16.59 10.74 -2.52
C GLY A 111 15.40 11.14 -3.38
N SER A 112 15.52 11.04 -4.71
CA SER A 112 14.45 11.41 -5.65
C SER A 112 13.24 10.50 -5.60
N LEU A 113 13.33 9.38 -4.89
CA LEU A 113 12.28 8.39 -4.72
C LEU A 113 11.98 8.24 -3.24
N HIS A 114 10.71 8.30 -2.87
CA HIS A 114 10.28 8.05 -1.48
C HIS A 114 8.90 7.38 -1.45
N MET A 115 8.62 6.69 -0.35
CA MET A 115 7.31 6.06 -0.14
C MET A 115 6.39 7.05 0.57
N SER A 116 5.19 7.22 0.04
CA SER A 116 4.15 8.04 0.68
C SER A 116 3.32 7.23 1.69
N SER A 117 2.41 7.90 2.38
CA SER A 117 1.37 7.25 3.18
C SER A 117 0.10 6.96 2.38
N GLU A 118 0.07 7.30 1.10
CA GLU A 118 -1.08 7.10 0.22
C GLU A 118 -1.21 5.64 -0.21
N PHE A 119 -2.42 5.08 -0.13
CA PHE A 119 -2.71 3.68 -0.46
C PHE A 119 -4.03 3.50 -1.22
N LEU A 120 -4.79 4.57 -1.45
CA LEU A 120 -6.03 4.51 -2.21
C LEU A 120 -5.74 4.63 -3.70
N LEU A 121 -5.27 3.52 -4.28
CA LEU A 121 -4.80 3.44 -5.67
C LEU A 121 -5.75 2.64 -6.58
N ALA A 122 -7.00 2.41 -6.14
CA ALA A 122 -7.96 1.65 -6.91
C ALA A 122 -8.44 2.45 -8.12
N THR A 123 -8.24 1.91 -9.32
CA THR A 123 -8.74 2.43 -10.59
C THR A 123 -9.03 1.29 -11.54
N GLU A 124 -9.96 1.49 -12.47
CA GLU A 124 -10.27 0.54 -13.54
C GLU A 124 -9.26 0.64 -14.69
N ASP A 125 -8.65 1.79 -14.88
CA ASP A 125 -7.63 2.01 -15.90
C ASP A 125 -6.21 1.85 -15.34
N ARG A 126 -5.52 0.79 -15.77
CA ARG A 126 -4.12 0.50 -15.39
C ARG A 126 -3.10 1.52 -15.92
N PHE A 127 -3.47 2.34 -16.89
CA PHE A 127 -2.63 3.37 -17.50
C PHE A 127 -3.02 4.79 -17.05
N ASN A 128 -3.83 4.89 -16.00
CA ASN A 128 -4.16 6.17 -15.41
C ASN A 128 -2.89 6.95 -15.04
N GLU A 129 -2.90 8.25 -15.27
CA GLU A 129 -1.76 9.14 -14.99
C GLU A 129 -1.31 9.09 -13.53
N ASP A 130 -2.23 8.82 -12.59
CA ASP A 130 -1.91 8.65 -11.17
C ASP A 130 -1.09 7.38 -10.87
N LEU A 131 -1.01 6.45 -11.84
CA LEU A 131 -0.32 5.16 -11.71
C LEU A 131 0.93 5.04 -12.61
N ILE A 132 1.37 6.15 -13.21
CA ILE A 132 2.55 6.20 -14.08
C ILE A 132 3.59 7.18 -13.54
#